data_61a186cfeb4c6cacca3cad33bc2b3bb0
#
_entry.id   61a186cfeb4c6cacca3cad33bc2b3bb0
#
_cell.length_a   1.000
_cell.length_b   1.000
_cell.length_c   1.000
_cell.angle_alpha   90.00
_cell.angle_beta   90.00
_cell.angle_gamma   90.00
#
_symmetry.space_group_name_H-M   'P 1'
#
loop_
_entity.id
_entity.type
_entity.pdbx_description
1 polymer ?
#
loop_
_entity_poly.entity_id
_entity_poly.type
_entity_poly.pdbx_seq_one_letter_code
_entity_poly.pdbx_strand_id
1 'polypeptide(L)' 'MGMSEWVSVKDRMPDEKVNKNTHDFEYVLCATTFGDVRAYKFGAYMGWNEPHFWHGSGIMDEYVTHWMPMPEMPKEGR' A
#
# COMPACT_ATOMS: atom_id res chain seq x y z
N MET A 1 -9.72 -17.11 10.39
CA MET A 1 -9.23 -16.72 10.37
C MET A 1 -8.42 -16.01 11.07
N GLY A 2 -8.38 -15.36 11.52
CA GLY A 2 -7.41 -14.68 12.26
C GLY A 2 -6.02 -14.71 11.77
N MET A 3 -5.86 -15.30 10.70
CA MET A 3 -4.53 -15.34 10.15
C MET A 3 -4.13 -13.98 9.71
N SER A 4 -2.92 -13.64 10.00
CA SER A 4 -2.36 -12.41 9.50
C SER A 4 -2.14 -12.54 8.01
N GLU A 5 -2.50 -11.52 7.30
CA GLU A 5 -2.23 -11.45 5.87
C GLU A 5 -1.10 -10.51 5.57
N TRP A 6 -0.37 -10.11 6.58
CA TRP A 6 0.75 -9.21 6.40
C TRP A 6 1.90 -9.90 5.68
N VAL A 7 2.44 -9.22 4.69
CA VAL A 7 3.58 -9.70 3.92
C VAL A 7 4.77 -8.83 4.25
N SER A 8 5.89 -9.43 4.61
CA SER A 8 7.10 -8.67 4.86
C SER A 8 7.62 -8.08 3.55
N VAL A 9 8.04 -6.83 3.59
CA VAL A 9 8.63 -6.22 2.41
C VAL A 9 9.92 -6.91 2.00
N LYS A 10 10.53 -7.66 2.92
CA LYS A 10 11.73 -8.44 2.59
C LYS A 10 11.38 -9.68 1.79
N ASP A 11 10.14 -10.15 1.87
CA ASP A 11 9.71 -11.31 1.12
C ASP A 11 9.26 -10.93 -0.27
N ARG A 12 8.41 -9.94 -0.38
CA ARG A 12 8.01 -9.43 -1.69
C ARG A 12 7.29 -8.10 -1.51
N MET A 13 7.22 -7.37 -2.60
CA MET A 13 6.54 -6.09 -2.66
C MET A 13 5.17 -6.28 -3.28
N PRO A 14 4.25 -5.33 -3.07
CA PRO A 14 2.92 -5.43 -3.69
C PRO A 14 2.99 -5.30 -5.20
N ASP A 15 1.95 -5.77 -5.86
CA ASP A 15 1.78 -5.47 -7.27
C ASP A 15 1.26 -4.06 -7.42
N GLU A 16 1.72 -3.40 -8.48
CA GLU A 16 1.27 -2.07 -8.79
C GLU A 16 -0.15 -2.16 -9.37
N LYS A 17 -1.09 -1.44 -8.80
CA LYS A 17 -2.47 -1.46 -9.27
C LYS A 17 -2.99 -0.04 -9.39
N VAL A 18 -3.76 0.18 -10.45
CA VAL A 18 -4.37 1.47 -10.71
C VAL A 18 -5.87 1.33 -10.61
N ASN A 19 -6.50 2.21 -9.88
CA ASN A 19 -7.95 2.22 -9.73
C ASN A 19 -8.59 2.72 -11.01
N LYS A 20 -9.54 1.97 -11.54
CA LYS A 20 -10.16 2.30 -12.82
C LYS A 20 -10.98 3.57 -12.76
N ASN A 21 -11.51 3.89 -11.60
CA ASN A 21 -12.37 5.07 -11.47
C ASN A 21 -11.59 6.35 -11.28
N THR A 22 -10.51 6.28 -10.51
CA THR A 22 -9.73 7.50 -10.20
C THR A 22 -8.53 7.65 -11.09
N HIS A 23 -8.11 6.57 -11.77
CA HIS A 23 -6.91 6.57 -12.60
C HIS A 23 -5.66 6.85 -11.79
N ASP A 24 -5.69 6.48 -10.51
CA ASP A 24 -4.57 6.68 -9.61
C ASP A 24 -4.19 5.34 -9.00
N PHE A 25 -2.99 5.25 -8.46
CA PHE A 25 -2.54 4.03 -7.82
C PHE A 25 -3.39 3.73 -6.60
N GLU A 26 -3.57 2.44 -6.32
CA GLU A 26 -4.38 2.04 -5.18
C GLU A 26 -3.55 2.06 -3.91
N TYR A 27 -4.25 2.29 -2.81
CA TYR A 27 -3.62 2.25 -1.49
C TYR A 27 -3.40 0.82 -1.06
N VAL A 28 -2.38 0.61 -0.25
CA VAL A 28 -2.19 -0.64 0.48
C VAL A 28 -2.02 -0.28 1.95
N LEU A 29 -2.40 -1.20 2.81
CA LEU A 29 -2.15 -1.01 4.24
C LEU A 29 -0.70 -1.35 4.52
N CYS A 30 -0.09 -0.54 5.36
CA CYS A 30 1.34 -0.67 5.67
C CYS A 30 1.55 -0.62 7.16
N ALA A 31 2.22 -1.63 7.69
CA ALA A 31 2.71 -1.59 9.06
C ALA A 31 4.03 -0.83 9.03
N THR A 32 4.19 0.12 9.93
CA THR A 32 5.31 1.03 9.84
C THR A 32 6.25 0.88 11.02
N THR A 33 7.44 1.45 10.86
CA THR A 33 8.42 1.49 11.93
C THR A 33 7.98 2.39 13.08
N PHE A 34 6.93 3.19 12.88
CA PHE A 34 6.38 4.02 13.95
C PHE A 34 5.48 3.24 14.90
N GLY A 35 5.18 1.98 14.55
CA GLY A 35 4.32 1.16 15.37
C GLY A 35 2.84 1.31 15.07
N ASP A 36 2.52 1.82 13.91
CA ASP A 36 1.12 2.02 13.52
C ASP A 36 0.87 1.42 12.14
N VAL A 37 -0.38 1.49 11.71
CA VAL A 37 -0.80 1.05 10.38
C VAL A 37 -1.25 2.28 9.62
N ARG A 38 -0.72 2.45 8.43
CA ARG A 38 -1.06 3.57 7.58
C ARG A 38 -1.37 3.07 6.18
N ALA A 39 -2.09 3.88 5.42
CA ALA A 39 -2.38 3.56 4.03
C ALA A 39 -1.50 4.42 3.15
N TYR A 40 -0.70 3.77 2.32
CA TYR A 40 0.12 4.47 1.34
C TYR A 40 -0.21 3.94 -0.03
N LYS A 41 -0.02 4.76 -1.04
CA LYS A 41 -0.12 4.30 -2.42
C LYS A 41 1.17 3.58 -2.79
N PHE A 42 1.05 2.65 -3.73
CA PHE A 42 2.23 1.92 -4.20
C PHE A 42 2.26 1.96 -5.71
N GLY A 43 3.33 2.48 -6.27
CA GLY A 43 3.48 2.56 -7.71
C GLY A 43 4.63 3.47 -8.09
N ALA A 44 4.96 3.46 -9.38
CA ALA A 44 6.01 4.29 -9.92
C ALA A 44 5.42 5.64 -10.31
N TYR A 45 5.44 6.56 -9.38
CA TYR A 45 4.82 7.87 -9.49
C TYR A 45 5.86 8.89 -9.97
N MET A 46 5.41 9.88 -10.71
CA MET A 46 6.25 11.01 -11.13
C MET A 46 7.51 10.58 -11.88
N GLY A 47 7.35 9.58 -12.72
CA GLY A 47 8.49 9.16 -13.54
C GLY A 47 9.54 8.35 -12.83
N TRP A 48 9.25 7.88 -11.64
CA TRP A 48 10.17 7.00 -10.93
C TRP A 48 10.43 5.73 -11.75
N ASN A 49 11.64 5.22 -11.66
CA ASN A 49 12.00 4.03 -12.42
C ASN A 49 11.40 2.76 -11.85
N GLU A 50 11.05 2.76 -10.58
CA GLU A 50 10.49 1.59 -9.94
C GLU A 50 9.43 2.01 -8.95
N PRO A 51 8.52 1.09 -8.61
CA PRO A 51 7.45 1.45 -7.69
C PRO A 51 7.95 1.59 -6.27
N HIS A 52 7.30 2.49 -5.54
CA HIS A 52 7.62 2.74 -4.13
C HIS A 52 6.31 2.94 -3.38
N PHE A 53 6.34 2.70 -2.08
CA PHE A 53 5.28 3.21 -1.22
C PHE A 53 5.46 4.72 -1.10
N TRP A 54 4.37 5.47 -1.25
CA TRP A 54 4.51 6.93 -1.23
C TRP A 54 3.27 7.60 -0.68
N HIS A 55 3.47 8.82 -0.22
CA HIS A 55 2.41 9.65 0.32
C HIS A 55 2.76 11.08 -0.07
N GLY A 56 1.83 11.74 -0.74
CA GLY A 56 2.12 13.04 -1.31
C GLY A 56 3.24 12.90 -2.32
N SER A 57 4.32 13.60 -2.12
CA SER A 57 5.48 13.49 -3.01
C SER A 57 6.63 12.75 -2.35
N GLY A 58 6.42 12.17 -1.19
CA GLY A 58 7.49 11.52 -0.45
C GLY A 58 7.48 10.02 -0.55
N ILE A 59 8.63 9.43 -0.74
CA ILE A 59 8.81 7.98 -0.75
C ILE A 59 8.88 7.51 0.71
N MET A 60 8.07 6.50 1.02
CA MET A 60 7.92 6.02 2.39
C MET A 60 8.48 4.62 2.60
N ASP A 61 9.24 4.11 1.64
CA ASP A 61 9.72 2.72 1.69
C ASP A 61 10.45 2.39 2.99
N GLU A 62 11.28 3.31 3.46
CA GLU A 62 12.10 3.01 4.63
C GLU A 62 11.28 2.87 5.90
N TYR A 63 10.03 3.32 5.87
CA TYR A 63 9.18 3.25 7.06
C TYR A 63 8.23 2.06 7.04
N VAL A 64 8.16 1.31 5.93
CA VAL A 64 7.22 0.21 5.79
C VAL A 64 7.93 -1.10 6.05
N THR A 65 7.41 -1.88 6.98
CA THR A 65 7.97 -3.19 7.28
C THR A 65 7.15 -4.32 6.68
N HIS A 66 5.84 -4.15 6.64
CA HIS A 66 4.91 -5.15 6.10
C HIS A 66 3.77 -4.44 5.40
N TRP A 67 3.11 -5.17 4.51
CA TRP A 67 1.97 -4.61 3.79
C TRP A 67 0.90 -5.68 3.62
N MET A 68 -0.31 -5.25 3.33
CA MET A 68 -1.37 -6.14 2.91
C MET A 68 -2.34 -5.35 2.04
N PRO A 69 -3.11 -6.04 1.18
CA PRO A 69 -4.07 -5.35 0.35
C PRO A 69 -5.12 -4.64 1.20
N MET A 70 -5.65 -3.54 0.67
CA MET A 70 -6.75 -2.84 1.32
C MET A 70 -7.97 -3.75 1.36
N PRO A 71 -8.66 -3.82 2.48
CA PRO A 71 -9.91 -4.59 2.52
C PRO A 71 -10.95 -3.95 1.62
N GLU A 72 -11.87 -4.75 1.14
CA GLU A 72 -12.96 -4.23 0.35
C GLU A 72 -13.87 -3.38 1.21
N MET A 73 -14.47 -2.41 0.57
CA MET A 73 -15.47 -1.60 1.25
C MET A 73 -16.68 -2.42 1.56
N PRO A 74 -17.38 -2.15 2.68
CA PRO A 74 -18.65 -2.83 2.96
C PRO A 74 -19.65 -2.53 1.86
N LYS A 75 -20.44 -3.51 1.53
CA LYS A 75 -21.39 -3.36 0.44
C LYS A 75 -22.66 -2.68 0.84
N GLU A 76 -23.07 -2.89 2.07
CA GLU A 76 -24.26 -2.27 2.44
C GLU A 76 -23.99 -1.00 3.05
N GLY A 77 -24.59 -0.40 2.99
CA GLY A 77 -24.29 0.67 3.42
C GLY A 77 -24.88 1.72 3.16
N ARG A 78 -25.00 1.45 2.96
CA ARG A 78 -25.18 2.07 2.67
C ARG A 78 -25.34 2.56 2.99
#